data_294007743a9244d12ae62929196398a6
#
_entry.id   294007743a9244d12ae62929196398a6
#
_cell.length_a   1.000
_cell.length_b   1.000
_cell.length_c   1.000
_cell.angle_alpha   90.00
_cell.angle_beta   90.00
_cell.angle_gamma   90.00
#
_symmetry.space_group_name_H-M   'P 1'
#
loop_
_entity.id
_entity.type
_entity.pdbx_description
1 polymer ?
#
loop_
_entity_poly.entity_id
_entity_poly.type
_entity_poly.pdbx_seq_one_letter_code
_entity_poly.pdbx_strand_id
1 'polypeptide(L)'
;NQEKLDLVHGKNNNKIIGTSGITIATGVDLGTKDRKFFNNMDVSEEIITKLEPFFGLKGTEALEQAKKLKLSASEVKELDTAIKKKYSKDIINQYEKDAGKNFEDLTPQQQTVITSVAFQHGLKATTGYNFWKQVTTDDWDGVIANLRDWDGTGKPSQTQERRDLEANLLANIFVDK
;
A
#
# COMPACT_ATOMS: atom_id res chain seq x y z
N ASN A 1 -4.96 -21.73 2.37
CA ASN A 1 -5.36 -21.77 3.75
C ASN A 1 -6.51 -20.80 3.98
N GLN A 2 -7.57 -21.31 4.60
CA GLN A 2 -8.82 -20.64 4.90
C GLN A 2 -8.63 -19.29 5.63
N GLU A 3 -7.61 -19.19 6.48
CA GLU A 3 -7.31 -18.00 7.28
C GLU A 3 -7.03 -16.71 6.47
N LYS A 4 -6.52 -16.81 5.23
CA LYS A 4 -6.28 -15.61 4.40
C LYS A 4 -7.51 -15.16 3.60
N LEU A 5 -8.49 -16.05 3.43
CA LEU A 5 -9.80 -15.69 2.89
C LEU A 5 -10.66 -14.99 3.95
N ASP A 6 -10.44 -15.27 5.23
CA ASP A 6 -11.16 -14.66 6.34
C ASP A 6 -10.77 -13.18 6.58
N LEU A 7 -9.65 -12.71 6.02
CA LEU A 7 -9.28 -11.29 6.04
C LEU A 7 -10.14 -10.40 5.14
N VAL A 8 -10.91 -10.99 4.22
CA VAL A 8 -11.94 -10.28 3.43
C VAL A 8 -13.19 -10.02 4.27
N HIS A 9 -13.36 -10.76 5.36
CA HIS A 9 -14.45 -10.61 6.32
C HIS A 9 -13.92 -9.79 7.50
N GLY A 10 -14.01 -8.46 7.38
CA GLY A 10 -13.80 -7.59 8.54
C GLY A 10 -14.60 -8.13 9.73
N LYS A 11 -14.08 -7.97 10.96
CA LYS A 11 -14.62 -8.48 12.24
C LYS A 11 -16.08 -8.10 12.56
N ASN A 12 -16.83 -7.59 11.61
CA ASN A 12 -18.24 -7.21 11.73
C ASN A 12 -19.12 -8.09 10.83
N ASN A 13 -19.55 -9.24 11.39
CA ASN A 13 -20.75 -9.97 11.00
C ASN A 13 -21.24 -9.75 9.56
N ASN A 14 -20.60 -10.33 8.54
CA ASN A 14 -21.12 -10.37 7.15
C ASN A 14 -21.64 -9.03 6.58
N LYS A 15 -21.29 -7.89 7.14
CA LYS A 15 -21.60 -6.59 6.55
C LYS A 15 -20.47 -6.21 5.61
N ILE A 16 -20.80 -6.08 4.33
CA ILE A 16 -19.94 -5.51 3.31
C ILE A 16 -19.64 -4.06 3.71
N ILE A 17 -18.38 -3.74 3.94
CA ILE A 17 -17.98 -2.36 4.22
C ILE A 17 -17.85 -1.64 2.89
N GLY A 18 -18.87 -0.88 2.50
CA GLY A 18 -18.84 -0.02 1.33
C GLY A 18 -18.96 -0.74 -0.02
N THR A 19 -18.40 -0.13 -1.06
CA THR A 19 -18.42 -0.58 -2.45
C THR A 19 -17.12 -1.27 -2.87
N SER A 20 -16.36 -1.85 -1.95
CA SER A 20 -15.11 -2.57 -2.22
C SER A 20 -15.36 -3.86 -2.97
N GLY A 21 -14.38 -4.27 -3.76
CA GLY A 21 -14.32 -5.57 -4.41
C GLY A 21 -13.61 -6.62 -3.56
N ILE A 22 -13.18 -7.71 -4.24
CA ILE A 22 -12.37 -8.76 -3.61
C ILE A 22 -10.94 -8.23 -3.44
N THR A 23 -10.44 -8.24 -2.22
CA THR A 23 -9.06 -7.85 -1.92
C THR A 23 -8.16 -9.09 -1.93
N ILE A 24 -7.08 -9.04 -2.71
CA ILE A 24 -6.10 -10.12 -2.84
C ILE A 24 -4.70 -9.65 -2.42
N ALA A 25 -3.83 -10.62 -2.15
CA ALA A 25 -2.40 -10.40 -1.91
C ALA A 25 -2.14 -9.30 -0.87
N THR A 26 -1.27 -8.35 -1.14
CA THR A 26 -0.90 -7.23 -0.26
C THR A 26 -1.91 -6.08 -0.23
N GLY A 27 -3.19 -6.34 -0.51
CA GLY A 27 -4.24 -5.32 -0.39
C GLY A 27 -4.74 -4.76 -1.71
N VAL A 28 -4.62 -5.49 -2.83
CA VAL A 28 -5.18 -5.08 -4.12
C VAL A 28 -6.67 -5.38 -4.19
N ASP A 29 -7.48 -4.35 -4.34
CA ASP A 29 -8.93 -4.43 -4.54
C ASP A 29 -9.23 -4.67 -6.04
N LEU A 30 -9.63 -5.89 -6.39
CA LEU A 30 -9.99 -6.29 -7.76
C LEU A 30 -11.19 -5.52 -8.31
N GLY A 31 -12.06 -4.99 -7.44
CA GLY A 31 -13.20 -4.17 -7.84
C GLY A 31 -12.85 -2.85 -8.52
N THR A 32 -11.57 -2.47 -8.46
CA THR A 32 -11.03 -1.25 -9.08
C THR A 32 -9.97 -1.55 -10.14
N LYS A 33 -9.72 -2.83 -10.44
CA LYS A 33 -8.66 -3.26 -11.36
C LYS A 33 -9.25 -3.98 -12.56
N ASP A 34 -8.46 -4.02 -13.60
CA ASP A 34 -8.72 -4.74 -14.84
C ASP A 34 -7.48 -5.54 -15.26
N ARG A 35 -7.57 -6.26 -16.36
CA ARG A 35 -6.47 -7.03 -16.91
C ARG A 35 -5.23 -6.16 -17.20
N LYS A 36 -5.42 -4.90 -17.64
CA LYS A 36 -4.31 -3.99 -17.96
C LYS A 36 -3.43 -3.70 -16.76
N PHE A 37 -4.03 -3.66 -15.57
CA PHE A 37 -3.28 -3.45 -14.33
C PHE A 37 -2.23 -4.56 -14.13
N PHE A 38 -2.56 -5.81 -14.46
CA PHE A 38 -1.69 -6.97 -14.26
C PHE A 38 -0.74 -7.23 -15.44
N ASN A 39 -1.12 -6.87 -16.67
CA ASN A 39 -0.29 -7.09 -17.87
C ASN A 39 1.08 -6.41 -17.83
N ASN A 40 1.24 -5.38 -16.99
CA ASN A 40 2.50 -4.65 -16.82
C ASN A 40 3.29 -5.11 -15.58
N MET A 41 2.95 -6.30 -15.06
CA MET A 41 3.63 -6.91 -13.91
C MET A 41 4.19 -8.27 -14.30
N ASP A 42 5.18 -8.74 -13.55
CA ASP A 42 5.71 -10.11 -13.69
C ASP A 42 4.72 -11.10 -13.03
N VAL A 43 3.53 -11.25 -13.60
CA VAL A 43 2.47 -12.17 -13.17
C VAL A 43 2.15 -13.11 -14.32
N SER A 44 2.09 -14.41 -14.06
CA SER A 44 1.78 -15.41 -15.08
C SER A 44 0.38 -15.22 -15.64
N GLU A 45 0.24 -15.50 -16.94
CA GLU A 45 -1.03 -15.41 -17.66
C GLU A 45 -2.11 -16.31 -17.03
N GLU A 46 -1.69 -17.44 -16.46
CA GLU A 46 -2.59 -18.35 -15.74
C GLU A 46 -3.26 -17.67 -14.54
N ILE A 47 -2.48 -16.93 -13.76
CA ILE A 47 -3.01 -16.19 -12.60
C ILE A 47 -3.93 -15.06 -13.06
N ILE A 48 -3.54 -14.30 -14.07
CA ILE A 48 -4.36 -13.21 -14.61
C ILE A 48 -5.72 -13.77 -15.07
N THR A 49 -5.72 -14.86 -15.80
CA THR A 49 -6.95 -15.53 -16.26
C THR A 49 -7.82 -16.00 -15.11
N LYS A 50 -7.24 -16.50 -14.02
CA LYS A 50 -7.98 -16.85 -12.80
C LYS A 50 -8.62 -15.64 -12.11
N LEU A 51 -8.03 -14.46 -12.21
CA LEU A 51 -8.51 -13.24 -11.59
C LEU A 51 -9.57 -12.51 -12.45
N GLU A 52 -9.58 -12.71 -13.76
CA GLU A 52 -10.48 -12.00 -14.69
C GLU A 52 -11.96 -12.02 -14.29
N PRO A 53 -12.55 -13.16 -13.88
CA PRO A 53 -13.96 -13.22 -13.51
C PRO A 53 -14.31 -12.32 -12.31
N PHE A 54 -13.32 -11.79 -11.60
CA PHE A 54 -13.48 -11.00 -10.38
C PHE A 54 -13.16 -9.53 -10.57
N PHE A 55 -12.68 -9.12 -11.74
CA PHE A 55 -12.40 -7.72 -12.04
C PHE A 55 -13.68 -6.89 -12.07
N GLY A 56 -13.64 -5.73 -11.43
CA GLY A 56 -14.75 -4.79 -11.40
C GLY A 56 -15.91 -5.19 -10.47
N LEU A 57 -15.93 -6.41 -9.92
CA LEU A 57 -16.98 -6.84 -9.01
C LEU A 57 -16.90 -6.07 -7.69
N LYS A 58 -18.08 -5.65 -7.19
CA LYS A 58 -18.18 -4.85 -5.95
C LYS A 58 -19.34 -5.31 -5.08
N GLY A 59 -19.26 -4.95 -3.80
CA GLY A 59 -20.36 -5.16 -2.86
C GLY A 59 -20.79 -6.61 -2.76
N THR A 60 -22.10 -6.85 -2.81
CA THR A 60 -22.71 -8.20 -2.63
C THR A 60 -22.23 -9.18 -3.69
N GLU A 61 -22.13 -8.75 -4.94
CA GLU A 61 -21.65 -9.60 -6.04
C GLU A 61 -20.21 -10.06 -5.80
N ALA A 62 -19.32 -9.15 -5.39
CA ALA A 62 -17.95 -9.50 -5.02
C ALA A 62 -17.91 -10.52 -3.89
N LEU A 63 -18.75 -10.38 -2.86
CA LEU A 63 -18.82 -11.30 -1.74
C LEU A 63 -19.26 -12.71 -2.17
N GLU A 64 -20.28 -12.80 -3.01
CA GLU A 64 -20.78 -14.09 -3.51
C GLU A 64 -19.72 -14.82 -4.37
N GLN A 65 -19.03 -14.07 -5.22
CA GLN A 65 -18.02 -14.63 -6.11
C GLN A 65 -16.69 -14.91 -5.39
N ALA A 66 -16.35 -14.19 -4.31
CA ALA A 66 -15.11 -14.39 -3.55
C ALA A 66 -14.89 -15.85 -3.13
N LYS A 67 -15.97 -16.57 -2.81
CA LYS A 67 -15.92 -18.00 -2.42
C LYS A 67 -15.40 -18.92 -3.54
N LYS A 68 -15.46 -18.48 -4.80
CA LYS A 68 -15.01 -19.23 -5.97
C LYS A 68 -13.54 -18.98 -6.29
N LEU A 69 -12.98 -17.87 -5.81
CA LEU A 69 -11.57 -17.55 -6.04
C LEU A 69 -10.68 -18.43 -5.15
N LYS A 70 -9.87 -19.25 -5.79
CA LYS A 70 -8.89 -20.11 -5.11
C LYS A 70 -7.51 -19.86 -5.69
N LEU A 71 -6.62 -19.32 -4.86
CA LEU A 71 -5.23 -19.15 -5.18
C LEU A 71 -4.38 -20.07 -4.30
N SER A 72 -3.41 -20.74 -4.91
CA SER A 72 -2.40 -21.51 -4.19
C SER A 72 -1.42 -20.57 -3.46
N ALA A 73 -0.66 -21.10 -2.51
CA ALA A 73 0.36 -20.32 -1.81
C ALA A 73 1.44 -19.76 -2.75
N SER A 74 1.79 -20.51 -3.82
CA SER A 74 2.73 -20.04 -4.85
C SER A 74 2.17 -18.87 -5.65
N GLU A 75 0.90 -18.94 -6.08
CA GLU A 75 0.23 -17.87 -6.83
C GLU A 75 0.09 -16.60 -5.98
N VAL A 76 -0.25 -16.74 -4.70
CA VAL A 76 -0.29 -15.59 -3.77
C VAL A 76 1.09 -14.97 -3.63
N LYS A 77 2.16 -15.78 -3.50
CA LYS A 77 3.53 -15.26 -3.41
C LYS A 77 3.97 -14.54 -4.68
N GLU A 78 3.63 -15.07 -5.85
CA GLU A 78 3.92 -14.44 -7.14
C GLU A 78 3.23 -13.07 -7.23
N LEU A 79 1.92 -13.02 -6.95
CA LEU A 79 1.16 -11.77 -6.91
C LEU A 79 1.73 -10.76 -5.91
N ASP A 80 2.02 -11.18 -4.67
CA ASP A 80 2.61 -10.32 -3.65
C ASP A 80 3.93 -9.69 -4.13
N THR A 81 4.78 -10.50 -4.76
CA THR A 81 6.08 -10.05 -5.26
C THR A 81 5.94 -9.05 -6.39
N ALA A 82 5.09 -9.38 -7.37
CA ALA A 82 4.86 -8.52 -8.55
C ALA A 82 4.22 -7.18 -8.15
N ILE A 83 3.23 -7.21 -7.25
CA ILE A 83 2.54 -6.02 -6.75
C ILE A 83 3.51 -5.12 -5.97
N LYS A 84 4.29 -5.70 -5.06
CA LYS A 84 5.30 -4.94 -4.30
C LYS A 84 6.32 -4.28 -5.23
N LYS A 85 6.85 -5.04 -6.20
CA LYS A 85 7.81 -4.54 -7.21
C LYS A 85 7.22 -3.35 -7.98
N LYS A 86 5.97 -3.50 -8.45
CA LYS A 86 5.28 -2.41 -9.17
C LYS A 86 5.11 -1.17 -8.29
N TYR A 87 4.58 -1.32 -7.09
CA TYR A 87 4.34 -0.17 -6.21
C TYR A 87 5.64 0.51 -5.79
N SER A 88 6.69 -0.26 -5.50
CA SER A 88 8.01 0.33 -5.21
C SER A 88 8.53 1.14 -6.39
N LYS A 89 8.42 0.61 -7.62
CA LYS A 89 8.82 1.33 -8.84
C LYS A 89 8.00 2.61 -9.04
N ASP A 90 6.70 2.55 -8.81
CA ASP A 90 5.82 3.73 -8.95
C ASP A 90 6.19 4.81 -7.91
N ILE A 91 6.51 4.42 -6.68
CA ILE A 91 6.94 5.33 -5.61
C ILE A 91 8.28 5.99 -5.95
N ILE A 92 9.27 5.21 -6.39
CA ILE A 92 10.59 5.68 -6.80
C ILE A 92 10.45 6.70 -7.92
N ASN A 93 9.78 6.34 -9.01
CA ASN A 93 9.59 7.21 -10.17
C ASN A 93 8.89 8.53 -9.77
N GLN A 94 7.88 8.46 -8.88
CA GLN A 94 7.16 9.65 -8.45
C GLN A 94 8.04 10.55 -7.57
N TYR A 95 8.81 9.96 -6.66
CA TYR A 95 9.75 10.73 -5.82
C TYR A 95 10.81 11.43 -6.68
N GLU A 96 11.46 10.70 -7.58
CA GLU A 96 12.50 11.25 -8.45
C GLU A 96 11.97 12.37 -9.34
N LYS A 97 10.76 12.21 -9.84
CA LYS A 97 10.08 13.26 -10.62
C LYS A 97 9.81 14.52 -9.79
N ASP A 98 9.30 14.37 -8.57
CA ASP A 98 8.83 15.49 -7.76
C ASP A 98 9.98 16.17 -6.98
N ALA A 99 10.98 15.39 -6.54
CA ALA A 99 12.15 15.88 -5.81
C ALA A 99 13.30 16.33 -6.72
N GLY A 100 13.35 15.84 -7.96
CA GLY A 100 14.49 16.06 -8.87
C GLY A 100 15.79 15.40 -8.40
N LYS A 101 15.71 14.33 -7.59
CA LYS A 101 16.82 13.61 -6.96
C LYS A 101 16.61 12.12 -7.07
N ASN A 102 17.68 11.32 -7.03
CA ASN A 102 17.56 9.87 -7.03
C ASN A 102 17.03 9.37 -5.69
N PHE A 103 16.09 8.44 -5.74
CA PHE A 103 15.56 7.80 -4.53
C PHE A 103 16.64 7.00 -3.78
N GLU A 104 17.61 6.45 -4.52
CA GLU A 104 18.73 5.68 -3.96
C GLU A 104 19.71 6.53 -3.15
N ASP A 105 19.74 7.85 -3.34
CA ASP A 105 20.58 8.77 -2.55
C ASP A 105 20.03 8.98 -1.13
N LEU A 106 18.80 8.58 -0.87
CA LEU A 106 18.19 8.59 0.46
C LEU A 106 18.78 7.48 1.34
N THR A 107 18.82 7.73 2.64
CA THR A 107 19.19 6.67 3.60
C THR A 107 18.16 5.54 3.58
N PRO A 108 18.53 4.30 3.97
CA PRO A 108 17.59 3.18 4.04
C PRO A 108 16.36 3.47 4.92
N GLN A 109 16.53 4.26 5.98
CA GLN A 109 15.43 4.66 6.87
C GLN A 109 14.45 5.59 6.16
N GLN A 110 14.97 6.59 5.43
CA GLN A 110 14.16 7.52 4.64
C GLN A 110 13.36 6.77 3.55
N GLN A 111 14.03 5.89 2.79
CA GLN A 111 13.39 5.03 1.79
C GLN A 111 12.29 4.17 2.42
N THR A 112 12.56 3.59 3.59
CA THR A 112 11.61 2.74 4.32
C THR A 112 10.36 3.53 4.71
N VAL A 113 10.53 4.72 5.28
CA VAL A 113 9.40 5.53 5.74
C VAL A 113 8.54 6.03 4.58
N ILE A 114 9.15 6.55 3.51
CA ILE A 114 8.42 6.96 2.30
C ILE A 114 7.60 5.79 1.75
N THR A 115 8.24 4.64 1.60
CA THR A 115 7.60 3.43 1.08
C THR A 115 6.46 2.97 1.99
N SER A 116 6.67 2.96 3.31
CA SER A 116 5.68 2.53 4.30
C SER A 116 4.41 3.39 4.27
N VAL A 117 4.56 4.71 4.23
CA VAL A 117 3.43 5.65 4.15
C VAL A 117 2.68 5.48 2.82
N ALA A 118 3.42 5.42 1.70
CA ALA A 118 2.81 5.28 0.39
C ALA A 118 2.10 3.92 0.19
N PHE A 119 2.60 2.83 0.76
CA PHE A 119 1.91 1.53 0.74
C PHE A 119 0.61 1.54 1.56
N GLN A 120 0.60 2.25 2.68
CA GLN A 120 -0.58 2.29 3.55
C GLN A 120 -1.71 3.13 2.98
N HIS A 121 -1.40 4.31 2.44
CA HIS A 121 -2.40 5.28 1.99
C HIS A 121 -2.65 5.22 0.48
N GLY A 122 -1.78 4.55 -0.26
CA GLY A 122 -1.71 4.60 -1.71
C GLY A 122 -0.95 5.84 -2.21
N LEU A 123 -0.12 5.68 -3.24
CA LEU A 123 0.77 6.73 -3.75
C LEU A 123 0.00 8.01 -4.12
N LYS A 124 -1.14 7.88 -4.82
CA LYS A 124 -1.95 9.03 -5.23
C LYS A 124 -2.44 9.88 -4.06
N ALA A 125 -2.82 9.27 -2.95
CA ALA A 125 -3.22 10.01 -1.77
C ALA A 125 -2.00 10.63 -1.07
N THR A 126 -0.92 9.86 -0.97
CA THR A 126 0.33 10.29 -0.31
C THR A 126 0.92 11.53 -0.95
N THR A 127 0.91 11.64 -2.28
CA THR A 127 1.40 12.83 -3.00
C THR A 127 0.61 14.10 -2.69
N GLY A 128 -0.59 14.00 -2.16
CA GLY A 128 -1.41 15.14 -1.71
C GLY A 128 -1.16 15.57 -0.25
N TYR A 129 -0.37 14.83 0.52
CA TYR A 129 -0.11 15.13 1.93
C TYR A 129 1.07 16.09 2.13
N ASN A 130 1.07 16.82 3.24
CA ASN A 130 2.23 17.64 3.65
C ASN A 130 3.49 16.80 3.78
N PHE A 131 3.36 15.55 4.25
CA PHE A 131 4.42 14.56 4.28
C PHE A 131 5.19 14.45 2.96
N TRP A 132 4.47 14.34 1.81
CA TRP A 132 5.12 14.22 0.51
C TRP A 132 5.89 15.47 0.12
N LYS A 133 5.31 16.64 0.36
CA LYS A 133 6.02 17.91 0.14
C LYS A 133 7.29 18.00 0.98
N GLN A 134 7.22 17.59 2.23
CA GLN A 134 8.36 17.62 3.15
C GLN A 134 9.47 16.67 2.70
N VAL A 135 9.16 15.42 2.33
CA VAL A 135 10.17 14.46 1.86
C VAL A 135 10.80 14.89 0.55
N THR A 136 10.06 15.53 -0.36
CA THR A 136 10.59 15.98 -1.66
C THR A 136 11.41 17.26 -1.57
N THR A 137 11.34 17.99 -0.45
CA THR A 137 12.13 19.21 -0.17
C THR A 137 13.19 19.00 0.92
N ASP A 138 13.45 17.75 1.35
CA ASP A 138 14.38 17.38 2.42
C ASP A 138 14.09 18.01 3.78
N ASP A 139 12.85 18.37 4.05
CA ASP A 139 12.40 18.87 5.36
C ASP A 139 12.16 17.68 6.32
N TRP A 140 13.23 16.99 6.71
CA TRP A 140 13.15 15.78 7.52
C TRP A 140 12.67 16.03 8.95
N ASP A 141 12.98 17.19 9.51
CA ASP A 141 12.44 17.61 10.82
C ASP A 141 10.92 17.78 10.72
N GLY A 142 10.43 18.41 9.65
CA GLY A 142 9.01 18.52 9.36
C GLY A 142 8.35 17.15 9.13
N VAL A 143 9.02 16.22 8.44
CA VAL A 143 8.54 14.83 8.26
C VAL A 143 8.34 14.15 9.63
N ILE A 144 9.33 14.23 10.52
CA ILE A 144 9.28 13.61 11.85
C ILE A 144 8.13 14.23 12.67
N ALA A 145 7.99 15.55 12.66
CA ALA A 145 6.92 16.25 13.36
C ALA A 145 5.53 15.86 12.81
N ASN A 146 5.39 15.79 11.48
CA ASN A 146 4.15 15.39 10.81
C ASN A 146 3.75 13.94 11.14
N LEU A 147 4.70 13.00 11.16
CA LEU A 147 4.44 11.61 11.53
C LEU A 147 3.96 11.49 12.99
N ARG A 148 4.47 12.30 13.90
CA ARG A 148 4.07 12.30 15.33
C ARG A 148 2.69 12.90 15.57
N ASP A 149 2.19 13.71 14.66
CA ASP A 149 0.84 14.30 14.69
C ASP A 149 0.20 14.19 13.31
N TRP A 150 0.00 12.94 12.85
CA TRP A 150 -0.38 12.61 11.47
C TRP A 150 -1.69 13.26 11.00
N ASP A 151 -2.68 13.35 11.89
CA ASP A 151 -3.99 13.94 11.58
C ASP A 151 -4.11 15.41 12.02
N GLY A 152 -3.06 15.99 12.60
CA GLY A 152 -3.01 17.37 13.05
C GLY A 152 -3.95 17.69 14.23
N THR A 153 -4.44 16.65 14.94
CA THR A 153 -5.39 16.83 16.04
C THR A 153 -4.73 16.81 17.42
N GLY A 154 -3.44 16.45 17.47
CA GLY A 154 -2.70 16.21 18.72
C GLY A 154 -3.22 14.99 19.50
N LYS A 155 -4.05 14.14 18.87
CA LYS A 155 -4.61 12.92 19.47
C LYS A 155 -4.14 11.69 18.72
N PRO A 156 -3.90 10.55 19.39
CA PRO A 156 -3.51 9.32 18.72
C PRO A 156 -4.59 8.86 17.73
N SER A 157 -4.23 8.70 16.47
CA SER A 157 -5.07 8.06 15.44
C SER A 157 -4.92 6.53 15.50
N GLN A 158 -5.79 5.79 14.81
CA GLN A 158 -5.66 4.32 14.72
C GLN A 158 -4.33 3.86 14.08
N THR A 159 -3.66 4.75 13.38
CA THR A 159 -2.37 4.48 12.73
C THR A 159 -1.19 5.13 13.44
N GLN A 160 -1.42 5.82 14.56
CA GLN A 160 -0.41 6.63 15.24
C GLN A 160 0.79 5.79 15.70
N GLU A 161 0.56 4.61 16.28
CA GLU A 161 1.67 3.73 16.70
C GLU A 161 2.65 3.44 15.55
N ARG A 162 2.13 3.19 14.35
CA ARG A 162 2.97 2.98 13.16
C ARG A 162 3.70 4.26 12.77
N ARG A 163 3.03 5.41 12.82
CA ARG A 163 3.63 6.72 12.52
C ARG A 163 4.74 7.07 13.49
N ASP A 164 4.56 6.74 14.78
CA ASP A 164 5.57 6.95 15.81
C ASP A 164 6.82 6.08 15.58
N LEU A 165 6.63 4.82 15.17
CA LEU A 165 7.76 3.94 14.80
C LEU A 165 8.53 4.50 13.60
N GLU A 166 7.84 5.03 12.59
CA GLU A 166 8.45 5.64 11.41
C GLU A 166 9.18 6.95 11.77
N ALA A 167 8.59 7.79 12.62
CA ALA A 167 9.23 8.99 13.14
C ALA A 167 10.51 8.66 13.94
N ASN A 168 10.45 7.64 14.80
CA ASN A 168 11.61 7.21 15.58
C ASN A 168 12.71 6.63 14.69
N LEU A 169 12.36 5.89 13.64
CA LEU A 169 13.32 5.37 12.67
C LEU A 169 14.10 6.49 11.99
N LEU A 170 13.44 7.60 11.64
CA LEU A 170 14.09 8.78 11.07
C LEU A 170 14.90 9.55 12.10
N ALA A 171 14.37 9.76 13.30
CA ALA A 171 15.05 10.52 14.35
C ALA A 171 16.41 9.90 14.73
N ASN A 172 16.53 8.57 14.71
CA ASN A 172 17.76 7.87 15.02
C ASN A 172 18.91 8.16 14.01
N ILE A 173 18.60 8.59 12.78
CA ILE A 173 19.61 9.01 11.81
C ILE A 173 20.40 10.25 12.28
N PHE A 174 19.75 11.10 13.07
CA PHE A 174 20.30 12.39 13.49
C PHE A 174 20.96 12.35 14.88
N VAL A 175 20.80 11.24 15.63
CA VAL A 175 21.42 11.05 16.95
C VAL A 175 22.86 10.54 16.85
N ASP A 176 23.21 9.84 15.77
CA ASP A 176 24.53 9.24 15.56
C ASP A 176 25.51 10.18 14.79
N LYS A 177 25.24 11.47 14.74
CA LYS A 177 26.11 12.52 14.21
C LYS A 177 26.55 13.46 15.31
#